data_14dae36dddca70cf593d40bb034a5cdf
#
_entry.id   14dae36dddca70cf593d40bb034a5cdf
#
_cell.length_a   1.000
_cell.length_b   1.000
_cell.length_c   1.000
_cell.angle_alpha   90.00
_cell.angle_beta   90.00
_cell.angle_gamma   90.00
#
_symmetry.space_group_name_H-M   'P 1'
#
loop_
_entity.id
_entity.type
_entity.pdbx_description
1 polymer ?
#
loop_
_entity_poly.entity_id
_entity_poly.type
_entity_poly.pdbx_seq_one_letter_code
_entity_poly.pdbx_strand_id
1 'polypeptide(L)'
;MKGKLHVYTGNGKGKTTAAMGLALRSLGHGRRVLIAQFLKDGRSGELAALRTFEQATIYPAKPISGFVFAMSPEEKEEAARQQNAQAADIQKTAEAIQPALMVLDELNVALACGMVTQENAEKLIDAALAFGDVVSTGRNAPEWLRARADYVSEIAAQKHPFETEKLAAREGIEY
;
A
#
# COMPACT_ATOMS: atom_id res chain seq x y z
N MET A 1 7.58 -16.71 -14.68
CA MET A 1 6.12 -16.42 -14.81
C MET A 1 5.93 -14.96 -14.45
N LYS A 2 5.10 -14.21 -15.18
CA LYS A 2 4.71 -12.86 -14.80
C LYS A 2 3.98 -12.92 -13.45
N GLY A 3 4.28 -11.99 -12.55
CA GLY A 3 3.62 -11.89 -11.25
C GLY A 3 2.12 -11.62 -11.35
N LYS A 4 1.41 -11.76 -10.25
CA LYS A 4 -0.03 -11.54 -10.11
C LYS A 4 -0.33 -10.27 -9.35
N LEU A 5 -1.33 -9.51 -9.81
CA LEU A 5 -1.80 -8.31 -9.14
C LEU A 5 -2.95 -8.65 -8.19
N HIS A 6 -2.78 -8.33 -6.92
CA HIS A 6 -3.79 -8.46 -5.88
C HIS A 6 -4.27 -7.07 -5.46
N VAL A 7 -5.57 -6.87 -5.38
CA VAL A 7 -6.20 -5.65 -4.89
C VAL A 7 -7.01 -5.98 -3.64
N TYR A 8 -6.62 -5.41 -2.49
CA TYR A 8 -7.37 -5.53 -1.24
C TYR A 8 -8.08 -4.21 -0.97
N THR A 9 -9.40 -4.22 -1.06
CA THR A 9 -10.22 -3.00 -0.95
C THR A 9 -11.39 -3.17 0.03
N GLY A 10 -12.30 -2.21 0.09
CA GLY A 10 -13.45 -2.23 0.97
C GLY A 10 -13.27 -1.42 2.27
N ASN A 11 -14.37 -1.27 3.04
CA ASN A 11 -14.41 -0.42 4.23
C ASN A 11 -14.01 -1.14 5.53
N GLY A 12 -13.94 -2.48 5.51
CA GLY A 12 -13.59 -3.29 6.68
C GLY A 12 -12.14 -3.17 7.09
N LYS A 13 -11.86 -3.49 8.35
CA LYS A 13 -10.52 -3.61 8.93
C LYS A 13 -9.81 -4.85 8.37
N GLY A 14 -8.49 -4.77 8.17
CA GLY A 14 -7.64 -5.93 7.88
C GLY A 14 -6.97 -5.92 6.50
N LYS A 15 -7.18 -4.92 5.65
CA LYS A 15 -6.51 -4.82 4.33
C LYS A 15 -4.98 -4.81 4.45
N THR A 16 -4.44 -3.86 5.19
CA THR A 16 -3.00 -3.78 5.49
C THR A 16 -2.51 -5.05 6.18
N THR A 17 -3.24 -5.53 7.21
CA THR A 17 -2.90 -6.76 7.96
C THR A 17 -2.82 -7.97 7.04
N ALA A 18 -3.75 -8.15 6.10
CA ALA A 18 -3.72 -9.24 5.13
C ALA A 18 -2.51 -9.14 4.19
N ALA A 19 -2.21 -7.93 3.69
CA ALA A 19 -1.05 -7.69 2.83
C ALA A 19 0.28 -7.94 3.57
N MET A 20 0.40 -7.49 4.81
CA MET A 20 1.59 -7.74 5.64
C MET A 20 1.71 -9.22 6.04
N GLY A 21 0.58 -9.92 6.24
CA GLY A 21 0.57 -11.37 6.43
C GLY A 21 1.07 -12.12 5.19
N LEU A 22 0.73 -11.67 3.98
CA LEU A 22 1.28 -12.23 2.74
C LEU A 22 2.78 -11.92 2.61
N ALA A 23 3.22 -10.71 2.99
CA ALA A 23 4.63 -10.34 3.04
C ALA A 23 5.41 -11.26 4.01
N LEU A 24 4.90 -11.46 5.22
CA LEU A 24 5.51 -12.37 6.21
C LEU A 24 5.60 -13.81 5.69
N ARG A 25 4.56 -14.31 5.02
CA ARG A 25 4.58 -15.64 4.38
C ARG A 25 5.67 -15.74 3.32
N SER A 26 5.82 -14.72 2.46
CA SER A 26 6.85 -14.67 1.42
C SER A 26 8.26 -14.65 2.03
N LEU A 27 8.46 -13.83 3.08
CA LEU A 27 9.72 -13.78 3.84
C LEU A 27 10.05 -15.11 4.51
N GLY A 28 9.05 -15.80 5.08
CA GLY A 28 9.21 -17.14 5.67
C GLY A 28 9.70 -18.20 4.67
N HIS A 29 9.53 -17.96 3.37
CA HIS A 29 10.11 -18.76 2.28
C HIS A 29 11.45 -18.19 1.76
N GLY A 30 12.08 -17.26 2.46
CA GLY A 30 13.35 -16.64 2.08
C GLY A 30 13.27 -15.74 0.85
N ARG A 31 12.08 -15.29 0.44
CA ARG A 31 11.89 -14.46 -0.74
C ARG A 31 12.06 -12.98 -0.42
N ARG A 32 12.62 -12.22 -1.36
CA ARG A 32 12.74 -10.76 -1.23
C ARG A 32 11.35 -10.10 -1.31
N VAL A 33 11.09 -9.19 -0.37
CA VAL A 33 9.84 -8.42 -0.29
C VAL A 33 10.15 -6.95 -0.23
N LEU A 34 9.45 -6.15 -1.04
CA LEU A 34 9.45 -4.69 -0.96
C LEU A 34 8.11 -4.21 -0.38
N ILE A 35 8.16 -3.37 0.63
CA ILE A 35 6.97 -2.77 1.24
C ILE A 35 7.08 -1.25 1.13
N ALA A 36 6.08 -0.62 0.55
CA ALA A 36 5.95 0.82 0.46
C ALA A 36 4.56 1.26 0.93
N GLN A 37 4.52 2.35 1.70
CA GLN A 37 3.28 2.94 2.19
C GLN A 37 3.07 4.33 1.58
N PHE A 38 1.88 4.56 1.05
CA PHE A 38 1.42 5.86 0.60
C PHE A 38 0.62 6.56 1.71
N LEU A 39 0.63 7.88 1.75
CA LEU A 39 -0.18 8.69 2.69
C LEU A 39 0.06 8.41 4.19
N LYS A 40 1.06 7.63 4.54
CA LYS A 40 1.40 7.22 5.91
C LYS A 40 2.77 7.74 6.32
N ASP A 41 3.02 7.77 7.63
CA ASP A 41 4.28 8.21 8.23
C ASP A 41 5.28 7.07 8.52
N GLY A 42 4.94 5.84 8.17
CA GLY A 42 5.82 4.68 8.36
C GLY A 42 5.92 4.17 9.79
N ARG A 43 5.00 4.56 10.67
CA ARG A 43 4.99 4.14 12.09
C ARG A 43 4.12 2.90 12.38
N SER A 44 3.61 2.24 11.36
CA SER A 44 2.83 1.00 11.55
C SER A 44 3.68 -0.06 12.26
N GLY A 45 3.12 -0.67 13.29
CA GLY A 45 3.85 -1.61 14.16
C GLY A 45 4.44 -2.82 13.44
N GLU A 46 3.75 -3.34 12.42
CA GLU A 46 4.22 -4.46 11.60
C GLU A 46 5.53 -4.15 10.85
N LEU A 47 5.81 -2.89 10.52
CA LEU A 47 7.05 -2.52 9.82
C LEU A 47 8.28 -2.72 10.70
N ALA A 48 8.16 -2.49 12.02
CA ALA A 48 9.25 -2.73 12.97
C ALA A 48 9.63 -4.21 13.00
N ALA A 49 8.64 -5.09 13.05
CA ALA A 49 8.85 -6.54 13.01
C ALA A 49 9.41 -7.00 11.66
N LEU A 50 8.88 -6.50 10.55
CA LEU A 50 9.30 -6.90 9.20
C LEU A 50 10.73 -6.44 8.88
N ARG A 51 11.22 -5.34 9.48
CA ARG A 51 12.63 -4.89 9.33
C ARG A 51 13.66 -5.86 9.89
N THR A 52 13.26 -6.80 10.75
CA THR A 52 14.17 -7.82 11.29
C THR A 52 14.55 -8.89 10.25
N PHE A 53 13.81 -9.00 9.16
CA PHE A 53 14.12 -9.93 8.07
C PHE A 53 15.10 -9.30 7.08
N GLU A 54 16.20 -9.95 6.81
CA GLU A 54 17.22 -9.51 5.85
C GLU A 54 16.64 -9.32 4.43
N GLN A 55 15.66 -10.15 4.05
CA GLN A 55 15.01 -10.13 2.74
C GLN A 55 13.89 -9.07 2.63
N ALA A 56 13.59 -8.34 3.73
CA ALA A 56 12.60 -7.27 3.71
C ALA A 56 13.23 -5.92 3.40
N THR A 57 12.76 -5.27 2.37
CA THR A 57 13.06 -3.86 2.10
C THR A 57 11.83 -3.03 2.40
N ILE A 58 11.95 -2.13 3.37
CA ILE A 58 10.90 -1.16 3.70
C ILE A 58 11.29 0.18 3.07
N TYR A 59 10.52 0.62 2.06
CA TYR A 59 10.74 1.92 1.45
C TYR A 59 10.44 3.04 2.47
N PRO A 60 11.31 4.06 2.61
CA PRO A 60 11.09 5.15 3.55
C PRO A 60 9.79 5.89 3.26
N ALA A 61 8.91 5.97 4.25
CA ALA A 61 7.65 6.70 4.11
C ALA A 61 7.91 8.20 3.87
N LYS A 62 7.08 8.79 3.02
CA LYS A 62 7.04 10.25 2.81
C LYS A 62 5.69 10.75 3.32
N PRO A 63 5.60 11.16 4.60
CA PRO A 63 4.34 11.58 5.18
C PRO A 63 3.81 12.83 4.50
N ILE A 64 2.49 12.92 4.38
CA ILE A 64 1.80 14.15 4.00
C ILE A 64 1.35 14.90 5.25
N SER A 65 1.24 16.22 5.16
CA SER A 65 0.76 17.04 6.28
C SER A 65 -0.75 16.91 6.45
N GLY A 66 -1.19 16.24 7.51
CA GLY A 66 -2.61 16.13 7.84
C GLY A 66 -3.40 15.19 6.93
N PHE A 67 -4.71 15.39 6.89
CA PHE A 67 -5.63 14.60 6.07
C PHE A 67 -5.91 15.28 4.74
N VAL A 68 -5.88 14.54 3.64
CA VAL A 68 -6.10 15.06 2.27
C VAL A 68 -7.39 15.88 2.14
N PHE A 69 -8.47 15.50 2.84
CA PHE A 69 -9.74 16.23 2.78
C PHE A 69 -9.69 17.62 3.44
N ALA A 70 -8.71 17.89 4.32
CA ALA A 70 -8.53 19.14 5.02
C ALA A 70 -7.48 20.07 4.38
N MET A 71 -6.78 19.62 3.34
CA MET A 71 -5.74 20.39 2.65
C MET A 71 -6.30 21.47 1.73
N SER A 72 -5.58 22.60 1.64
CA SER A 72 -5.80 23.60 0.60
C SER A 72 -5.51 23.05 -0.80
N PRO A 73 -5.92 23.71 -1.88
CA PRO A 73 -5.56 23.32 -3.24
C PRO A 73 -4.05 23.22 -3.46
N GLU A 74 -3.28 24.18 -2.93
CA GLU A 74 -1.82 24.25 -3.05
C GLU A 74 -1.14 23.11 -2.28
N GLU A 75 -1.63 22.80 -1.07
CA GLU A 75 -1.15 21.67 -0.27
C GLU A 75 -1.44 20.33 -0.96
N LYS A 76 -2.60 20.19 -1.61
CA LYS A 76 -2.94 18.97 -2.38
C LYS A 76 -2.03 18.80 -3.58
N GLU A 77 -1.72 19.87 -4.30
CA GLU A 77 -0.82 19.84 -5.45
C GLU A 77 0.60 19.42 -5.02
N GLU A 78 1.12 19.99 -3.92
CA GLU A 78 2.42 19.61 -3.37
C GLU A 78 2.43 18.14 -2.92
N ALA A 79 1.40 17.69 -2.17
CA ALA A 79 1.28 16.32 -1.72
C ALA A 79 1.21 15.35 -2.91
N ALA A 80 0.43 15.67 -3.94
CA ALA A 80 0.34 14.86 -5.16
C ALA A 80 1.70 14.79 -5.87
N ARG A 81 2.42 15.89 -5.98
CA ARG A 81 3.77 15.92 -6.57
C ARG A 81 4.73 15.01 -5.79
N GLN A 82 4.71 15.06 -4.46
CA GLN A 82 5.53 14.22 -3.60
C GLN A 82 5.18 12.74 -3.71
N GLN A 83 3.88 12.39 -3.73
CA GLN A 83 3.45 10.99 -3.83
C GLN A 83 3.72 10.40 -5.22
N ASN A 84 3.62 11.18 -6.29
CA ASN A 84 4.02 10.74 -7.63
C ASN A 84 5.54 10.55 -7.74
N ALA A 85 6.33 11.43 -7.17
CA ALA A 85 7.79 11.25 -7.11
C ALA A 85 8.15 10.01 -6.29
N GLN A 86 7.45 9.75 -5.18
CA GLN A 86 7.60 8.55 -4.39
C GLN A 86 7.31 7.28 -5.22
N ALA A 87 6.23 7.27 -6.00
CA ALA A 87 5.89 6.13 -6.87
C ALA A 87 7.02 5.82 -7.86
N ALA A 88 7.60 6.86 -8.49
CA ALA A 88 8.73 6.70 -9.40
C ALA A 88 10.00 6.17 -8.70
N ASP A 89 10.28 6.59 -7.48
CA ASP A 89 11.43 6.11 -6.70
C ASP A 89 11.23 4.67 -6.21
N ILE A 90 10.01 4.30 -5.83
CA ILE A 90 9.66 2.91 -5.49
C ILE A 90 9.83 2.00 -6.71
N GLN A 91 9.45 2.46 -7.91
CA GLN A 91 9.68 1.73 -9.15
C GLN A 91 11.17 1.42 -9.35
N LYS A 92 12.05 2.41 -9.26
CA LYS A 92 13.51 2.22 -9.37
C LYS A 92 14.03 1.24 -8.32
N THR A 93 13.51 1.32 -7.09
CA THR A 93 13.85 0.39 -6.02
C THR A 93 13.44 -1.03 -6.38
N ALA A 94 12.22 -1.22 -6.90
CA ALA A 94 11.74 -2.53 -7.33
C ALA A 94 12.59 -3.12 -8.46
N GLU A 95 12.99 -2.30 -9.43
CA GLU A 95 13.89 -2.71 -10.53
C GLU A 95 15.27 -3.14 -10.01
N ALA A 96 15.79 -2.43 -9.00
CA ALA A 96 17.11 -2.73 -8.41
C ALA A 96 17.10 -4.03 -7.59
N ILE A 97 16.08 -4.24 -6.74
CA ILE A 97 16.04 -5.40 -5.82
C ILE A 97 15.28 -6.60 -6.37
N GLN A 98 14.46 -6.41 -7.40
CA GLN A 98 13.65 -7.46 -8.05
C GLN A 98 12.87 -8.31 -7.02
N PRO A 99 11.90 -7.72 -6.31
CA PRO A 99 11.20 -8.42 -5.23
C PRO A 99 10.28 -9.50 -5.78
N ALA A 100 10.19 -10.64 -5.08
CA ALA A 100 9.20 -11.68 -5.37
C ALA A 100 7.78 -11.28 -4.95
N LEU A 101 7.67 -10.30 -4.05
CA LEU A 101 6.40 -9.68 -3.64
C LEU A 101 6.64 -8.20 -3.34
N MET A 102 5.77 -7.34 -3.88
CA MET A 102 5.72 -5.93 -3.52
C MET A 102 4.36 -5.58 -2.88
N VAL A 103 4.39 -4.93 -1.72
CA VAL A 103 3.20 -4.39 -1.05
C VAL A 103 3.17 -2.88 -1.24
N LEU A 104 2.09 -2.36 -1.84
CA LEU A 104 1.79 -0.95 -2.04
C LEU A 104 0.62 -0.58 -1.13
N ASP A 105 0.93 -0.34 0.14
CA ASP A 105 -0.08 -0.07 1.17
C ASP A 105 -0.64 1.35 1.02
N GLU A 106 -1.98 1.48 1.09
CA GLU A 106 -2.77 2.70 0.86
C GLU A 106 -2.66 3.28 -0.58
N LEU A 107 -2.12 2.55 -1.56
CA LEU A 107 -2.10 3.01 -2.95
C LEU A 107 -3.52 3.24 -3.50
N ASN A 108 -4.50 2.39 -3.16
CA ASN A 108 -5.87 2.55 -3.63
C ASN A 108 -6.46 3.89 -3.20
N VAL A 109 -6.19 4.31 -1.94
CA VAL A 109 -6.64 5.62 -1.42
C VAL A 109 -5.90 6.75 -2.11
N ALA A 110 -4.58 6.62 -2.30
CA ALA A 110 -3.78 7.64 -2.98
C ALA A 110 -4.27 7.88 -4.42
N LEU A 111 -4.67 6.82 -5.12
CA LEU A 111 -5.31 6.90 -6.44
C LEU A 111 -6.69 7.57 -6.37
N ALA A 112 -7.55 7.12 -5.45
CA ALA A 112 -8.92 7.61 -5.31
C ALA A 112 -8.99 9.10 -4.97
N CYS A 113 -8.00 9.64 -4.24
CA CYS A 113 -7.95 11.06 -3.89
C CYS A 113 -7.01 11.89 -4.80
N GLY A 114 -6.50 11.31 -5.89
CA GLY A 114 -5.68 12.02 -6.88
C GLY A 114 -4.26 12.33 -6.45
N MET A 115 -3.77 11.72 -5.36
CA MET A 115 -2.39 11.91 -4.88
C MET A 115 -1.37 11.14 -5.74
N VAL A 116 -1.78 10.04 -6.35
CA VAL A 116 -0.99 9.31 -7.35
C VAL A 116 -1.79 9.23 -8.64
N THR A 117 -1.17 9.53 -9.78
CA THR A 117 -1.81 9.41 -11.09
C THR A 117 -1.92 7.95 -11.52
N GLN A 118 -2.93 7.64 -12.33
CA GLN A 118 -3.07 6.30 -12.91
C GLN A 118 -1.81 5.90 -13.66
N GLU A 119 -1.26 6.79 -14.50
CA GLU A 119 -0.07 6.54 -15.30
C GLU A 119 1.13 6.11 -14.45
N ASN A 120 1.41 6.81 -13.33
CA ASN A 120 2.52 6.50 -12.45
C ASN A 120 2.29 5.19 -11.68
N ALA A 121 1.05 4.91 -11.28
CA ALA A 121 0.72 3.65 -10.64
C ALA A 121 0.84 2.47 -11.61
N GLU A 122 0.41 2.62 -12.86
CA GLU A 122 0.56 1.59 -13.89
C GLU A 122 2.03 1.27 -14.15
N LYS A 123 2.88 2.29 -14.33
CA LYS A 123 4.33 2.11 -14.51
C LYS A 123 4.96 1.35 -13.34
N LEU A 124 4.64 1.75 -12.12
CA LEU A 124 5.13 1.10 -10.90
C LEU A 124 4.70 -0.37 -10.82
N ILE A 125 3.41 -0.63 -11.03
CA ILE A 125 2.83 -1.97 -10.97
C ILE A 125 3.42 -2.85 -12.08
N ASP A 126 3.53 -2.34 -13.32
CA ASP A 126 4.09 -3.10 -14.44
C ASP A 126 5.55 -3.48 -14.23
N ALA A 127 6.34 -2.55 -13.74
CA ALA A 127 7.75 -2.82 -13.42
C ALA A 127 7.87 -3.93 -12.37
N ALA A 128 7.06 -3.88 -11.30
CA ALA A 128 7.11 -4.88 -10.24
C ALA A 128 6.60 -6.26 -10.67
N LEU A 129 5.52 -6.30 -11.46
CA LEU A 129 4.95 -7.55 -12.01
C LEU A 129 5.93 -8.32 -12.92
N ALA A 130 6.96 -7.66 -13.42
CA ALA A 130 8.03 -8.33 -14.16
C ALA A 130 8.86 -9.27 -13.26
N PHE A 131 8.91 -9.02 -11.96
CA PHE A 131 9.74 -9.75 -11.01
C PHE A 131 8.95 -10.65 -10.07
N GLY A 132 7.74 -10.24 -9.65
CA GLY A 132 6.94 -10.95 -8.67
C GLY A 132 5.53 -10.42 -8.53
N ASP A 133 4.83 -10.87 -7.50
CA ASP A 133 3.46 -10.46 -7.23
C ASP A 133 3.42 -9.05 -6.63
N VAL A 134 2.32 -8.34 -6.91
CA VAL A 134 2.05 -7.00 -6.37
C VAL A 134 0.74 -7.02 -5.59
N VAL A 135 0.74 -6.45 -4.39
CA VAL A 135 -0.46 -6.25 -3.57
C VAL A 135 -0.68 -4.76 -3.38
N SER A 136 -1.83 -4.25 -3.79
CA SER A 136 -2.26 -2.90 -3.48
C SER A 136 -3.39 -2.92 -2.45
N THR A 137 -3.34 -2.02 -1.47
CA THR A 137 -4.36 -1.93 -0.44
C THR A 137 -5.00 -0.55 -0.35
N GLY A 138 -6.16 -0.49 0.28
CA GLY A 138 -6.84 0.75 0.60
C GLY A 138 -8.33 0.72 0.21
N ARG A 139 -9.06 1.71 0.70
CA ARG A 139 -10.46 1.92 0.31
C ARG A 139 -10.54 2.45 -1.11
N ASN A 140 -11.71 2.29 -1.73
CA ASN A 140 -12.07 2.94 -3.00
C ASN A 140 -11.08 2.64 -4.13
N ALA A 141 -10.64 1.37 -4.26
CA ALA A 141 -9.80 0.98 -5.40
C ALA A 141 -10.49 1.38 -6.71
N PRO A 142 -9.83 2.14 -7.61
CA PRO A 142 -10.40 2.55 -8.88
C PRO A 142 -10.80 1.35 -9.74
N GLU A 143 -11.85 1.51 -10.55
CA GLU A 143 -12.38 0.42 -11.38
C GLU A 143 -11.34 -0.17 -12.33
N TRP A 144 -10.51 0.67 -12.96
CA TRP A 144 -9.44 0.21 -13.84
C TRP A 144 -8.45 -0.72 -13.13
N LEU A 145 -8.14 -0.44 -11.84
CA LEU A 145 -7.22 -1.25 -11.05
C LEU A 145 -7.85 -2.59 -10.67
N ARG A 146 -9.15 -2.59 -10.32
CA ARG A 146 -9.92 -3.80 -10.05
C ARG A 146 -10.07 -4.67 -11.30
N ALA A 147 -10.39 -4.05 -12.43
CA ALA A 147 -10.53 -4.77 -13.71
C ALA A 147 -9.22 -5.39 -14.19
N ARG A 148 -8.08 -4.77 -13.87
CA ARG A 148 -6.75 -5.25 -14.22
C ARG A 148 -6.24 -6.36 -13.29
N ALA A 149 -6.75 -6.43 -12.06
CA ALA A 149 -6.25 -7.34 -11.03
C ALA A 149 -6.54 -8.82 -11.34
N ASP A 150 -5.59 -9.70 -10.98
CA ASP A 150 -5.80 -11.15 -10.98
C ASP A 150 -6.62 -11.60 -9.75
N TYR A 151 -6.47 -10.90 -8.62
CA TYR A 151 -7.21 -11.15 -7.38
C TYR A 151 -7.80 -9.84 -6.84
N VAL A 152 -9.10 -9.82 -6.59
CA VAL A 152 -9.76 -8.72 -5.89
C VAL A 152 -10.41 -9.27 -4.63
N SER A 153 -9.97 -8.80 -3.47
CA SER A 153 -10.56 -9.13 -2.17
C SER A 153 -11.21 -7.90 -1.59
N GLU A 154 -12.52 -7.96 -1.38
CA GLU A 154 -13.27 -6.89 -0.74
C GLU A 154 -13.52 -7.22 0.74
N ILE A 155 -12.97 -6.40 1.63
CA ILE A 155 -13.09 -6.56 3.08
C ILE A 155 -14.21 -5.65 3.57
N ALA A 156 -15.36 -6.23 3.83
CA ALA A 156 -16.56 -5.52 4.27
C ALA A 156 -16.59 -5.35 5.80
N ALA A 157 -17.01 -4.18 6.25
CA ALA A 157 -17.28 -3.93 7.67
C ALA A 157 -18.68 -4.44 8.04
N GLN A 158 -18.78 -5.68 8.50
CA GLN A 158 -20.05 -6.22 9.03
C GLN A 158 -20.41 -5.58 10.38
N LYS A 159 -19.40 -5.27 11.21
CA LYS A 159 -19.51 -4.56 12.48
C LYS A 159 -18.17 -3.88 12.75
N HIS A 160 -18.19 -2.65 13.24
CA HIS A 160 -16.98 -1.91 13.58
C HIS A 160 -17.11 -1.16 14.89
N PRO A 161 -16.21 -1.31 15.88
CA PRO A 161 -16.29 -0.66 17.19
C PRO A 161 -16.33 0.87 17.13
N PHE A 162 -15.71 1.47 16.12
CA PHE A 162 -15.80 2.92 15.90
C PHE A 162 -17.23 3.38 15.66
N GLU A 163 -18.04 2.60 14.96
CA GLU A 163 -19.44 2.93 14.69
C GLU A 163 -20.32 2.69 15.91
N THR A 164 -20.12 1.58 16.62
CA THR A 164 -20.93 1.14 17.73
C THR A 164 -20.56 1.78 19.07
N GLU A 165 -19.29 2.07 19.31
CA GLU A 165 -18.76 2.45 20.61
C GLU A 165 -17.85 3.70 20.53
N LYS A 166 -17.65 4.28 19.33
CA LYS A 166 -16.71 5.37 19.08
C LYS A 166 -15.28 5.05 19.55
N LEU A 167 -14.93 3.76 19.56
CA LEU A 167 -13.62 3.31 19.99
C LEU A 167 -12.53 3.85 19.05
N ALA A 168 -11.56 4.56 19.63
CA ALA A 168 -10.40 5.07 18.88
C ALA A 168 -9.45 3.94 18.48
N ALA A 169 -8.58 4.20 17.51
CA ALA A 169 -7.52 3.27 17.11
C ALA A 169 -6.58 2.96 18.29
N ARG A 170 -6.21 1.70 18.45
CA ARG A 170 -5.38 1.19 19.58
C ARG A 170 -4.04 0.73 19.07
N GLU A 171 -3.00 0.99 19.86
CA GLU A 171 -1.65 0.51 19.62
C GLU A 171 -1.60 -1.02 19.57
N GLY A 172 -0.85 -1.56 18.60
CA GLY A 172 -0.70 -3.00 18.40
C GLY A 172 -1.93 -3.72 17.80
N ILE A 173 -3.05 -3.00 17.55
CA ILE A 173 -4.27 -3.55 16.97
C ILE A 173 -4.68 -2.82 15.69
N GLU A 174 -4.74 -1.50 15.70
CA GLU A 174 -5.06 -0.69 14.53
C GLU A 174 -3.83 0.00 13.94
N TYR A 175 -2.74 0.19 14.72
CA TYR A 175 -1.46 0.75 14.26
C TYR A 175 -0.27 0.18 15.03
#